data_d43e62911cae8ee3006976c2162e880b
#
_entry.id   d43e62911cae8ee3006976c2162e880b
#
_cell.length_a   1.000
_cell.length_b   1.000
_cell.length_c   1.000
_cell.angle_alpha   90.00
_cell.angle_beta   90.00
_cell.angle_gamma   90.00
#
_symmetry.space_group_name_H-M   'P 1'
#
loop_
_entity.id
_entity.type
_entity.pdbx_description
1 polymer ?
#
loop_
_entity_poly.entity_id
_entity_poly.type
_entity_poly.pdbx_seq_one_letter_code
_entity_poly.pdbx_strand_id
1 'polypeptide(L)'
;MRLCNWRNDATQATLQSKMTLIFALIAAPTIVSAIAAMTLRNLVHCALALTVTFGGLAVFYLQLDAQFVGLAQILVYIGAVAILIVFAILLTRGNDPPRESILSPLWISGVIVAVVVFGLLVATVATSSLTRPQLLPKPEVTVQQIGDQLMTKYVLPLEAVGLLLTAALVGAVIIAMREKEVK
;
A
#
# COMPACT_ATOMS: atom_id res chain seq x y z
N MET A 1 -18.22 11.61 -43.37
CA MET A 1 -18.16 11.91 -41.93
C MET A 1 -18.19 10.67 -41.00
N ARG A 2 -18.67 9.49 -41.41
CA ARG A 2 -18.73 8.27 -40.57
C ARG A 2 -17.42 7.48 -40.47
N LEU A 3 -16.50 7.61 -41.42
CA LEU A 3 -15.25 6.84 -41.43
C LEU A 3 -14.14 7.37 -40.49
N CYS A 4 -14.26 8.64 -40.08
CA CYS A 4 -13.31 9.25 -39.14
C CYS A 4 -13.56 8.80 -37.69
N ASN A 5 -14.80 8.47 -37.33
CA ASN A 5 -15.21 8.02 -36.00
C ASN A 5 -14.73 6.58 -35.75
N TRP A 6 -14.81 5.71 -36.73
CA TRP A 6 -14.43 4.28 -36.61
C TRP A 6 -12.94 4.07 -36.30
N ARG A 7 -12.08 4.92 -36.85
CA ARG A 7 -10.63 4.85 -36.60
C ARG A 7 -10.26 5.32 -35.20
N ASN A 8 -10.98 6.31 -34.66
CA ASN A 8 -10.80 6.78 -33.30
C ASN A 8 -11.25 5.72 -32.28
N ASP A 9 -12.38 5.04 -32.54
CA ASP A 9 -12.92 4.01 -31.62
C ASP A 9 -11.99 2.79 -31.56
N ALA A 10 -11.42 2.36 -32.71
CA ALA A 10 -10.45 1.26 -32.75
C ALA A 10 -9.13 1.61 -32.03
N THR A 11 -8.68 2.86 -32.15
CA THR A 11 -7.46 3.34 -31.46
C THR A 11 -7.69 3.48 -29.97
N GLN A 12 -8.85 3.95 -29.56
CA GLN A 12 -9.24 4.03 -28.13
C GLN A 12 -9.35 2.63 -27.51
N ALA A 13 -9.95 1.67 -28.20
CA ALA A 13 -10.08 0.29 -27.72
C ALA A 13 -8.70 -0.38 -27.56
N THR A 14 -7.77 -0.16 -28.49
CA THR A 14 -6.40 -0.67 -28.37
C THR A 14 -5.59 0.01 -27.27
N LEU A 15 -5.77 1.29 -27.04
CA LEU A 15 -5.13 2.01 -25.92
C LEU A 15 -5.68 1.52 -24.57
N GLN A 16 -6.99 1.35 -24.44
CA GLN A 16 -7.62 0.81 -23.25
C GLN A 16 -7.14 -0.62 -22.96
N SER A 17 -7.07 -1.47 -23.98
CA SER A 17 -6.57 -2.84 -23.83
C SER A 17 -5.12 -2.86 -23.37
N LYS A 18 -4.26 -2.02 -23.90
CA LYS A 18 -2.85 -1.90 -23.45
C LYS A 18 -2.74 -1.41 -22.01
N MET A 19 -3.52 -0.41 -21.61
CA MET A 19 -3.54 0.08 -20.24
C MET A 19 -3.98 -1.01 -19.26
N THR A 20 -5.02 -1.75 -19.59
CA THR A 20 -5.51 -2.87 -18.76
C THR A 20 -4.47 -3.98 -18.64
N LEU A 21 -3.76 -4.30 -19.73
CA LEU A 21 -2.68 -5.29 -19.72
C LEU A 21 -1.51 -4.86 -18.82
N ILE A 22 -1.08 -3.60 -18.91
CA ILE A 22 0.00 -3.08 -18.06
C ILE A 22 -0.44 -3.12 -16.58
N PHE A 23 -1.68 -2.72 -16.31
CA PHE A 23 -2.23 -2.77 -14.96
C PHE A 23 -2.26 -4.19 -14.40
N ALA A 24 -2.71 -5.17 -15.19
CA ALA A 24 -2.72 -6.58 -14.81
C ALA A 24 -1.31 -7.15 -14.62
N LEU A 25 -0.35 -6.73 -15.46
CA LEU A 25 1.04 -7.17 -15.37
C LEU A 25 1.73 -6.70 -14.07
N ILE A 26 1.33 -5.55 -13.54
CA ILE A 26 1.85 -5.02 -12.26
C ILE A 26 1.05 -5.61 -11.10
N ALA A 27 -0.27 -5.80 -11.25
CA ALA A 27 -1.13 -6.34 -10.22
C ALA A 27 -0.77 -7.79 -9.84
N ALA A 28 -0.51 -8.64 -10.84
CA ALA A 28 -0.22 -10.04 -10.61
C ALA A 28 0.99 -10.27 -9.69
N PRO A 29 2.20 -9.74 -9.96
CA PRO A 29 3.34 -9.92 -9.06
C PRO A 29 3.14 -9.25 -7.70
N THR A 30 2.42 -8.11 -7.63
CA THR A 30 2.12 -7.44 -6.37
C THR A 30 1.24 -8.30 -5.47
N ILE A 31 0.19 -8.91 -6.01
CA ILE A 31 -0.70 -9.81 -5.25
C ILE A 31 0.04 -11.09 -4.85
N VAL A 32 0.81 -11.68 -5.75
CA VAL A 32 1.59 -12.89 -5.47
C VAL A 32 2.60 -12.62 -4.35
N SER A 33 3.33 -11.50 -4.41
CA SER A 33 4.28 -11.13 -3.35
C SER A 33 3.60 -10.83 -2.03
N ALA A 34 2.41 -10.22 -2.03
CA ALA A 34 1.62 -9.98 -0.83
C ALA A 34 1.16 -11.29 -0.17
N ILE A 35 0.68 -12.25 -0.95
CA ILE A 35 0.32 -13.59 -0.46
C ILE A 35 1.56 -14.31 0.06
N ALA A 36 2.68 -14.24 -0.66
CA ALA A 36 3.95 -14.83 -0.24
C ALA A 36 4.43 -14.24 1.10
N ALA A 37 4.31 -12.93 1.30
CA ALA A 37 4.66 -12.28 2.55
C ALA A 37 3.88 -12.82 3.75
N MET A 38 2.64 -13.28 3.54
CA MET A 38 1.80 -13.83 4.61
C MET A 38 1.95 -15.35 4.81
N THR A 39 2.41 -16.07 3.79
CA THR A 39 2.45 -17.55 3.79
C THR A 39 3.84 -18.14 4.03
N LEU A 40 4.90 -17.38 3.77
CA LEU A 40 6.26 -17.84 3.95
C LEU A 40 6.58 -18.00 5.44
N ARG A 41 7.24 -19.12 5.77
CA ARG A 41 7.66 -19.43 7.16
C ARG A 41 8.92 -18.69 7.58
N ASN A 42 9.74 -18.29 6.63
CA ASN A 42 11.00 -17.61 6.90
C ASN A 42 10.75 -16.10 6.97
N LEU A 43 10.92 -15.53 8.16
CA LEU A 43 10.67 -14.10 8.44
C LEU A 43 11.44 -13.17 7.49
N VAL A 44 12.68 -13.52 7.12
CA VAL A 44 13.48 -12.71 6.19
C VAL A 44 12.84 -12.70 4.79
N HIS A 45 12.37 -13.86 4.31
CA HIS A 45 11.70 -13.94 3.03
C HIS A 45 10.32 -13.24 3.05
N CYS A 46 9.61 -13.29 4.19
CA CYS A 46 8.39 -12.51 4.39
C CYS A 46 8.66 -11.01 4.25
N ALA A 47 9.70 -10.49 4.92
CA ALA A 47 10.06 -9.08 4.84
C ALA A 47 10.49 -8.66 3.43
N LEU A 48 11.24 -9.50 2.71
CA LEU A 48 11.61 -9.25 1.32
C LEU A 48 10.38 -9.26 0.40
N ALA A 49 9.48 -10.22 0.56
CA ALA A 49 8.23 -10.28 -0.21
C ALA A 49 7.34 -9.05 0.06
N LEU A 50 7.28 -8.59 1.32
CA LEU A 50 6.57 -7.36 1.70
C LEU A 50 7.20 -6.13 1.02
N THR A 51 8.52 -6.05 0.94
CA THR A 51 9.22 -4.96 0.25
C THR A 51 8.87 -4.93 -1.24
N VAL A 52 8.81 -6.10 -1.89
CA VAL A 52 8.36 -6.21 -3.30
C VAL A 52 6.91 -5.75 -3.45
N THR A 53 6.04 -6.10 -2.51
CA THR A 53 4.64 -5.63 -2.49
C THR A 53 4.57 -4.10 -2.42
N PHE A 54 5.35 -3.47 -1.54
CA PHE A 54 5.40 -2.01 -1.45
C PHE A 54 5.92 -1.37 -2.74
N GLY A 55 6.89 -2.00 -3.41
CA GLY A 55 7.36 -1.57 -4.73
C GLY A 55 6.26 -1.63 -5.79
N GLY A 56 5.49 -2.71 -5.82
CA GLY A 56 4.33 -2.84 -6.70
C GLY A 56 3.28 -1.76 -6.47
N LEU A 57 2.97 -1.45 -5.20
CA LEU A 57 2.05 -0.36 -4.84
C LEU A 57 2.58 1.00 -5.29
N ALA A 58 3.88 1.26 -5.15
CA ALA A 58 4.48 2.51 -5.62
C ALA A 58 4.31 2.68 -7.13
N VAL A 59 4.53 1.61 -7.90
CA VAL A 59 4.32 1.62 -9.36
C VAL A 59 2.85 1.87 -9.71
N PHE A 60 1.89 1.32 -8.93
CA PHE A 60 0.48 1.62 -9.11
C PHE A 60 0.17 3.11 -8.91
N TYR A 61 0.70 3.71 -7.85
CA TYR A 61 0.50 5.14 -7.61
C TYR A 61 1.07 6.00 -8.75
N LEU A 62 2.25 5.64 -9.26
CA LEU A 62 2.84 6.34 -10.41
C LEU A 62 1.99 6.19 -11.68
N GLN A 63 1.39 5.02 -11.90
CA GLN A 63 0.48 4.80 -13.04
C GLN A 63 -0.83 5.60 -12.93
N LEU A 64 -1.27 5.88 -11.70
CA LEU A 64 -2.47 6.70 -11.46
C LEU A 64 -2.16 8.21 -11.50
N ASP A 65 -0.96 8.63 -11.92
CA ASP A 65 -0.47 10.02 -11.87
C ASP A 65 -0.41 10.62 -10.45
N ALA A 66 -0.48 9.77 -9.41
CA ALA A 66 -0.32 10.18 -8.02
C ALA A 66 1.17 10.21 -7.63
N GLN A 67 1.96 11.03 -8.33
CA GLN A 67 3.43 11.05 -8.24
C GLN A 67 3.92 11.28 -6.80
N PHE A 68 3.31 12.22 -6.08
CA PHE A 68 3.69 12.50 -4.69
C PHE A 68 3.51 11.28 -3.78
N VAL A 69 2.38 10.58 -3.92
CA VAL A 69 2.08 9.38 -3.12
C VAL A 69 3.02 8.23 -3.49
N GLY A 70 3.30 8.05 -4.78
CA GLY A 70 4.25 7.04 -5.27
C GLY A 70 5.67 7.26 -4.74
N LEU A 71 6.16 8.50 -4.75
CA LEU A 71 7.45 8.85 -4.18
C LEU A 71 7.48 8.67 -2.65
N ALA A 72 6.43 9.08 -1.95
CA ALA A 72 6.30 8.85 -0.52
C ALA A 72 6.30 7.35 -0.18
N GLN A 73 5.63 6.52 -0.98
CA GLN A 73 5.63 5.07 -0.85
C GLN A 73 7.06 4.49 -0.96
N ILE A 74 7.86 4.97 -1.91
CA ILE A 74 9.25 4.51 -2.07
C ILE A 74 10.12 4.98 -0.89
N LEU A 75 10.07 6.28 -0.57
CA LEU A 75 10.96 6.86 0.44
C LEU A 75 10.66 6.37 1.85
N VAL A 76 9.38 6.34 2.23
CA VAL A 76 8.97 6.01 3.60
C VAL A 76 8.82 4.50 3.77
N TYR A 77 8.04 3.82 2.90
CA TYR A 77 7.75 2.39 3.11
C TYR A 77 8.91 1.49 2.70
N ILE A 78 9.55 1.74 1.56
CA ILE A 78 10.70 0.92 1.14
C ILE A 78 11.99 1.44 1.80
N GLY A 79 12.23 2.74 1.78
CA GLY A 79 13.47 3.34 2.26
C GLY A 79 13.64 3.30 3.78
N ALA A 80 12.58 3.52 4.56
CA ALA A 80 12.66 3.54 6.01
C ALA A 80 12.06 2.28 6.65
N VAL A 81 10.77 2.00 6.40
CA VAL A 81 10.04 0.96 7.15
C VAL A 81 10.51 -0.44 6.78
N ALA A 82 10.64 -0.78 5.49
CA ALA A 82 11.05 -2.11 5.07
C ALA A 82 12.48 -2.43 5.53
N ILE A 83 13.41 -1.48 5.39
CA ILE A 83 14.79 -1.64 5.86
C ILE A 83 14.82 -1.85 7.37
N LEU A 84 14.03 -1.07 8.13
CA LEU A 84 13.95 -1.19 9.57
C LEU A 84 13.38 -2.55 10.00
N ILE A 85 12.35 -3.05 9.32
CA ILE A 85 11.78 -4.39 9.56
C ILE A 85 12.82 -5.48 9.29
N VAL A 86 13.54 -5.41 8.16
CA VAL A 86 14.59 -6.39 7.83
C VAL A 86 15.70 -6.37 8.90
N PHE A 87 16.15 -5.21 9.33
CA PHE A 87 17.12 -5.05 10.40
C PHE A 87 16.62 -5.64 11.73
N ALA A 88 15.39 -5.31 12.11
CA ALA A 88 14.80 -5.85 13.35
C ALA A 88 14.74 -7.38 13.33
N ILE A 89 14.33 -7.98 12.21
CA ILE A 89 14.27 -9.44 12.05
C ILE A 89 15.67 -10.06 12.10
N LEU A 90 16.68 -9.45 11.48
CA LEU A 90 18.05 -9.95 11.51
C LEU A 90 18.67 -9.89 12.91
N LEU A 91 18.35 -8.85 13.68
CA LEU A 91 18.83 -8.70 15.07
C LEU A 91 18.11 -9.64 16.04
N THR A 92 16.84 -9.94 15.81
CA THR A 92 16.03 -10.81 16.68
C THR A 92 16.06 -12.28 16.30
N ARG A 93 16.81 -12.66 15.25
CA ARG A 93 16.93 -14.03 14.72
C ARG A 93 17.72 -14.93 15.68
N GLY A 94 17.13 -15.29 16.81
CA GLY A 94 17.75 -16.15 17.81
C GLY A 94 16.90 -17.35 18.23
N ASN A 95 15.61 -17.36 17.99
CA ASN A 95 14.73 -18.47 18.34
C ASN A 95 13.89 -18.87 17.13
N ASP A 96 13.99 -20.13 16.71
CA ASP A 96 13.01 -20.70 15.79
C ASP A 96 11.61 -20.52 16.38
N PRO A 97 10.66 -19.95 15.64
CA PRO A 97 9.30 -19.84 16.15
C PRO A 97 8.75 -21.22 16.47
N PRO A 98 8.01 -21.38 17.58
CA PRO A 98 7.38 -22.65 17.92
C PRO A 98 6.62 -23.20 16.71
N ARG A 99 6.74 -24.49 16.46
CA ARG A 99 6.00 -25.19 15.38
C ARG A 99 4.51 -25.26 15.74
N GLU A 100 3.85 -24.13 15.82
CA GLU A 100 2.41 -24.12 15.94
C GLU A 100 1.76 -24.43 14.59
N SER A 101 0.74 -25.28 14.61
CA SER A 101 -0.05 -25.62 13.44
C SER A 101 -0.67 -24.34 12.86
N ILE A 102 -0.43 -24.07 11.57
CA ILE A 102 -0.96 -22.90 10.85
C ILE A 102 -2.50 -22.92 10.80
N LEU A 103 -3.11 -24.08 11.04
CA LEU A 103 -4.56 -24.28 11.07
C LEU A 103 -5.04 -24.34 12.51
N SER A 104 -5.18 -23.18 13.16
CA SER A 104 -6.00 -23.04 14.38
C SER A 104 -7.46 -23.31 14.02
N PRO A 105 -8.26 -23.95 14.91
CA PRO A 105 -9.69 -24.18 14.65
C PRO A 105 -10.48 -22.89 14.37
N LEU A 106 -9.90 -21.73 14.65
CA LEU A 106 -10.48 -20.40 14.42
C LEU A 106 -10.24 -19.84 13.01
N TRP A 107 -9.55 -20.56 12.12
CA TRP A 107 -9.29 -20.06 10.77
C TRP A 107 -10.58 -19.80 9.96
N ILE A 108 -11.63 -20.58 10.22
CA ILE A 108 -12.94 -20.44 9.58
C ILE A 108 -13.55 -19.07 9.94
N SER A 109 -13.48 -18.65 11.20
CA SER A 109 -13.98 -17.33 11.60
C SER A 109 -13.21 -16.19 10.94
N GLY A 110 -11.90 -16.32 10.77
CA GLY A 110 -11.08 -15.36 10.03
C GLY A 110 -11.48 -15.24 8.56
N VAL A 111 -11.74 -16.36 7.90
CA VAL A 111 -12.22 -16.38 6.50
C VAL A 111 -13.61 -15.73 6.39
N ILE A 112 -14.53 -16.03 7.29
CA ILE A 112 -15.88 -15.42 7.29
C ILE A 112 -15.78 -13.90 7.41
N VAL A 113 -15.00 -13.40 8.38
CA VAL A 113 -14.80 -11.96 8.56
C VAL A 113 -14.18 -11.32 7.32
N ALA A 114 -13.16 -11.95 6.73
CA ALA A 114 -12.51 -11.45 5.52
C ALA A 114 -13.50 -11.37 4.33
N VAL A 115 -14.33 -12.39 4.14
CA VAL A 115 -15.34 -12.42 3.06
C VAL A 115 -16.42 -11.35 3.28
N VAL A 116 -16.88 -11.18 4.53
CA VAL A 116 -17.88 -10.15 4.87
C VAL A 116 -17.32 -8.75 4.61
N VAL A 117 -16.11 -8.47 5.10
CA VAL A 117 -15.47 -7.15 4.89
C VAL A 117 -15.22 -6.90 3.40
N PHE A 118 -14.70 -7.88 2.67
CA PHE A 118 -14.48 -7.77 1.24
C PHE A 118 -15.80 -7.54 0.47
N GLY A 119 -16.85 -8.28 0.83
CA GLY A 119 -18.18 -8.13 0.22
C GLY A 119 -18.77 -6.73 0.46
N LEU A 120 -18.64 -6.20 1.67
CA LEU A 120 -19.07 -4.83 1.99
C LEU A 120 -18.28 -3.79 1.20
N LEU A 121 -16.96 -3.94 1.07
CA LEU A 121 -16.13 -3.03 0.27
C LEU A 121 -16.50 -3.07 -1.20
N VAL A 122 -16.68 -4.25 -1.78
CA VAL A 122 -17.12 -4.40 -3.17
C VAL A 122 -18.51 -3.80 -3.38
N ALA A 123 -19.45 -4.05 -2.48
CA ALA A 123 -20.79 -3.49 -2.55
C ALA A 123 -20.77 -1.95 -2.48
N THR A 124 -19.99 -1.36 -1.58
CA THR A 124 -19.87 0.11 -1.47
C THR A 124 -19.24 0.72 -2.72
N VAL A 125 -18.22 0.10 -3.30
CA VAL A 125 -17.62 0.58 -4.55
C VAL A 125 -18.58 0.44 -5.72
N ALA A 126 -19.30 -0.69 -5.84
CA ALA A 126 -20.24 -0.93 -6.93
C ALA A 126 -21.46 -0.01 -6.90
N THR A 127 -21.92 0.37 -5.70
CA THR A 127 -23.07 1.28 -5.52
C THR A 127 -22.66 2.75 -5.51
N SER A 128 -21.37 3.06 -5.40
CA SER A 128 -20.91 4.43 -5.41
C SER A 128 -21.08 5.08 -6.79
N SER A 129 -21.56 6.31 -6.82
CA SER A 129 -21.69 7.12 -8.04
C SER A 129 -20.33 7.47 -8.69
N LEU A 130 -19.22 7.13 -8.02
CA LEU A 130 -17.85 7.30 -8.52
C LEU A 130 -17.55 6.39 -9.73
N THR A 131 -18.33 5.34 -9.94
CA THR A 131 -18.19 4.44 -11.09
C THR A 131 -18.71 5.06 -12.40
N ARG A 132 -19.38 6.21 -12.34
CA ARG A 132 -19.77 6.95 -13.55
C ARG A 132 -18.59 7.78 -14.03
N PRO A 133 -18.12 7.60 -15.29
CA PRO A 133 -17.07 8.42 -15.85
C PRO A 133 -17.57 9.86 -15.94
N GLN A 134 -17.25 10.67 -14.95
CA GLN A 134 -17.49 12.09 -14.99
C GLN A 134 -16.37 12.67 -15.85
N LEU A 135 -16.73 13.20 -17.03
CA LEU A 135 -15.84 13.90 -17.96
C LEU A 135 -15.40 15.27 -17.39
N LEU A 136 -14.99 15.29 -16.13
CA LEU A 136 -14.33 16.46 -15.58
C LEU A 136 -12.86 16.43 -16.00
N PRO A 137 -12.31 17.57 -16.44
CA PRO A 137 -10.88 17.65 -16.70
C PRO A 137 -10.13 17.20 -15.44
N LYS A 138 -9.25 16.19 -15.60
CA LYS A 138 -8.44 15.63 -14.52
C LYS A 138 -7.63 16.78 -13.92
N PRO A 139 -7.89 17.22 -12.69
CA PRO A 139 -7.06 18.27 -12.10
C PRO A 139 -5.68 17.66 -11.87
N GLU A 140 -4.68 18.17 -12.56
CA GLU A 140 -3.29 17.84 -12.26
C GLU A 140 -2.95 18.49 -10.92
N VAL A 141 -3.09 17.69 -9.85
CA VAL A 141 -2.73 18.15 -8.51
C VAL A 141 -1.21 18.18 -8.42
N THR A 142 -0.65 19.38 -8.47
CA THR A 142 0.79 19.57 -8.32
C THR A 142 1.22 19.41 -6.86
N VAL A 143 2.47 19.01 -6.64
CA VAL A 143 3.07 18.90 -5.30
C VAL A 143 2.98 20.24 -4.54
N GLN A 144 3.11 21.35 -5.26
CA GLN A 144 2.95 22.69 -4.69
C GLN A 144 1.55 22.92 -4.13
N GLN A 145 0.49 22.54 -4.86
CA GLN A 145 -0.89 22.66 -4.38
C GLN A 145 -1.14 21.80 -3.14
N ILE A 146 -0.53 20.63 -3.04
CA ILE A 146 -0.60 19.78 -1.84
C ILE A 146 0.06 20.51 -0.67
N GLY A 147 1.24 21.10 -0.87
CA GLY A 147 1.95 21.88 0.15
C GLY A 147 1.14 23.09 0.63
N ASP A 148 0.57 23.86 -0.29
CA ASP A 148 -0.26 25.02 0.03
C ASP A 148 -1.51 24.63 0.84
N GLN A 149 -2.18 23.55 0.44
CA GLN A 149 -3.35 23.05 1.17
C GLN A 149 -2.99 22.54 2.56
N LEU A 150 -1.85 21.89 2.70
CA LEU A 150 -1.35 21.38 3.98
C LEU A 150 -1.04 22.51 4.95
N MET A 151 -0.45 23.61 4.45
CA MET A 151 -0.04 24.76 5.26
C MET A 151 -1.16 25.76 5.52
N THR A 152 -2.26 25.70 4.78
CA THR A 152 -3.37 26.66 4.95
C THR A 152 -4.60 26.00 5.55
N LYS A 153 -5.15 24.96 4.89
CA LYS A 153 -6.41 24.35 5.26
C LYS A 153 -6.25 23.16 6.22
N TYR A 154 -5.15 22.42 6.12
CA TYR A 154 -4.89 21.18 6.86
C TYR A 154 -3.75 21.31 7.87
N VAL A 155 -3.56 22.51 8.45
CA VAL A 155 -2.53 22.76 9.46
C VAL A 155 -2.76 21.92 10.72
N LEU A 156 -3.99 21.83 11.21
CA LEU A 156 -4.32 21.04 12.41
C LEU A 156 -4.01 19.53 12.25
N PRO A 157 -4.43 18.84 11.16
CA PRO A 157 -3.98 17.48 10.91
C PRO A 157 -2.46 17.33 10.79
N LEU A 158 -1.77 18.29 10.18
CA LEU A 158 -0.31 18.28 10.07
C LEU A 158 0.35 18.36 11.44
N GLU A 159 -0.12 19.24 12.30
CA GLU A 159 0.36 19.39 13.68
C GLU A 159 0.10 18.12 14.50
N ALA A 160 -1.08 17.52 14.37
CA ALA A 160 -1.41 16.27 15.05
C ALA A 160 -0.49 15.10 14.63
N VAL A 161 -0.13 15.02 13.33
CA VAL A 161 0.85 14.03 12.84
C VAL A 161 2.24 14.32 13.42
N GLY A 162 2.66 15.58 13.52
CA GLY A 162 3.92 15.97 14.14
C GLY A 162 4.01 15.57 15.62
N LEU A 163 2.95 15.78 16.37
CA LEU A 163 2.84 15.35 17.77
C LEU A 163 2.89 13.83 17.89
N LEU A 164 2.19 13.11 17.00
CA LEU A 164 2.20 11.64 16.95
C LEU A 164 3.61 11.10 16.69
N LEU A 165 4.35 11.68 15.74
CA LEU A 165 5.73 11.31 15.45
C LEU A 165 6.64 11.55 16.68
N THR A 166 6.48 12.67 17.36
CA THR A 166 7.23 12.97 18.59
C THR A 166 6.93 11.97 19.70
N ALA A 167 5.66 11.65 19.91
CA ALA A 167 5.24 10.64 20.89
C ALA A 167 5.80 9.24 20.55
N ALA A 168 5.78 8.86 19.26
CA ALA A 168 6.35 7.60 18.79
C ALA A 168 7.86 7.53 19.03
N LEU A 169 8.59 8.62 18.78
CA LEU A 169 10.03 8.71 19.02
C LEU A 169 10.34 8.55 20.52
N VAL A 170 9.62 9.27 21.38
CA VAL A 170 9.79 9.18 22.84
C VAL A 170 9.49 7.75 23.31
N GLY A 171 8.40 7.14 22.83
CA GLY A 171 8.06 5.75 23.15
C GLY A 171 9.14 4.76 22.74
N ALA A 172 9.71 4.90 21.53
CA ALA A 172 10.80 4.06 21.05
C ALA A 172 12.05 4.16 21.93
N VAL A 173 12.41 5.38 22.36
CA VAL A 173 13.56 5.62 23.24
C VAL A 173 13.33 4.97 24.62
N ILE A 174 12.14 5.12 25.20
CA ILE A 174 11.81 4.53 26.50
C ILE A 174 11.92 3.00 26.45
N ILE A 175 11.41 2.37 25.38
CA ILE A 175 11.50 0.91 25.21
C ILE A 175 12.97 0.48 25.08
N ALA A 176 13.76 1.19 24.29
CA ALA A 176 15.18 0.88 24.09
C ALA A 176 16.02 1.05 25.38
N MET A 177 15.67 1.99 26.25
CA MET A 177 16.35 2.22 27.52
C MET A 177 16.03 1.12 28.55
N ARG A 178 14.81 0.60 28.55
CA ARG A 178 14.36 -0.41 29.53
C ARG A 178 15.09 -1.75 29.42
N GLU A 179 15.59 -2.06 28.25
CA GLU A 179 16.35 -3.31 27.99
C GLU A 179 17.73 -3.34 28.69
N LYS A 180 18.29 -2.18 29.07
CA LYS A 180 19.58 -2.08 29.77
C LYS A 180 19.53 -2.36 31.28
N GLU A 181 18.35 -2.29 31.90
CA GLU A 181 18.21 -2.49 33.36
C GLU A 181 17.97 -3.94 33.78
N VAL A 182 17.76 -4.85 32.83
CA VAL A 182 17.44 -6.29 33.09
C VAL A 182 18.66 -7.21 33.01
N LYS A 183 19.90 -6.66 33.02
CA LYS A 183 21.14 -7.43 33.03
C LYS A 183 21.81 -7.45 34.37
#